data_564d5f7bdb1cd9b3bbff57243150a589
#
_entry.id   564d5f7bdb1cd9b3bbff57243150a589
#
_cell.length_a   1.000
_cell.length_b   1.000
_cell.length_c   1.000
_cell.angle_alpha   90.00
_cell.angle_beta   90.00
_cell.angle_gamma   90.00
#
_symmetry.space_group_name_H-M   'P 1'
#
loop_
_entity.id
_entity.type
_entity.pdbx_description
1 polymer ?
#
loop_
_entity_poly.entity_id
_entity_poly.type
_entity_poly.pdbx_seq_one_letter_code
_entity_poly.pdbx_strand_id
1 'polypeptide(L)'
;MEINGFDCAHYCLDSSQQLTLWLWESKFYKDFSSALADAYQSLLEHLNITKIEEEFTFLTPNLEIISQEEKKVIKNLIKWNKDCINFEIPVLLTYDLSLINDYKNNEDFKIDRKVKKDYERKFKSILGKKFVDINTTMNIKFKFILLPFKDISAVKELFIKKRDSYNY
;
A
#
# COMPACT_ATOMS: atom_id res chain seq x y z
N MET A 1 -0.84 -7.87 -19.47
CA MET A 1 0.38 -8.36 -18.82
C MET A 1 0.25 -7.95 -17.36
N GLU A 2 -0.07 -8.89 -16.48
CA GLU A 2 -0.13 -8.59 -15.04
C GLU A 2 1.31 -8.33 -14.57
N ILE A 3 1.55 -7.13 -14.07
CA ILE A 3 2.81 -6.81 -13.40
C ILE A 3 2.66 -7.36 -11.99
N ASN A 4 3.32 -8.47 -11.71
CA ASN A 4 3.40 -9.04 -10.35
C ASN A 4 4.30 -8.16 -9.50
N GLY A 5 3.77 -7.04 -9.00
CA GLY A 5 4.51 -6.06 -8.23
C GLY A 5 3.61 -5.26 -7.30
N PHE A 6 4.14 -4.18 -6.78
CA PHE A 6 3.35 -3.21 -6.02
C PHE A 6 2.29 -2.55 -6.91
N ASP A 7 1.12 -2.26 -6.35
CA ASP A 7 -0.01 -1.66 -7.09
C ASP A 7 0.34 -0.29 -7.69
N CYS A 8 1.23 0.46 -7.02
CA CYS A 8 1.69 1.75 -7.49
C CYS A 8 3.05 2.08 -6.86
N ALA A 9 3.90 2.76 -7.62
CA ALA A 9 5.19 3.25 -7.14
C ALA A 9 5.32 4.76 -7.38
N HIS A 10 5.79 5.48 -6.36
CA HIS A 10 6.15 6.89 -6.46
C HIS A 10 7.55 7.09 -5.91
N TYR A 11 8.20 8.16 -6.32
CA TYR A 11 9.49 8.53 -5.77
C TYR A 11 9.58 10.04 -5.52
N CYS A 12 10.47 10.40 -4.60
CA CYS A 12 10.88 11.78 -4.38
C CYS A 12 12.39 11.81 -4.13
N LEU A 13 13.08 12.70 -4.82
CA LEU A 13 14.48 12.99 -4.56
C LEU A 13 14.55 14.36 -3.90
N ASP A 14 15.05 14.41 -2.68
CA ASP A 14 15.19 15.67 -1.96
C ASP A 14 16.46 16.45 -2.36
N SER A 15 16.62 17.66 -1.82
CA SER A 15 17.78 18.53 -2.10
C SER A 15 19.12 17.95 -1.61
N SER A 16 19.09 16.99 -0.69
CA SER A 16 20.26 16.26 -0.19
C SER A 16 20.59 14.99 -0.99
N GLN A 17 19.91 14.78 -2.13
CA GLN A 17 20.02 13.58 -2.96
C GLN A 17 19.55 12.30 -2.27
N GLN A 18 18.72 12.41 -1.23
CA GLN A 18 18.10 11.25 -0.60
C GLN A 18 16.85 10.85 -1.37
N LEU A 19 16.80 9.59 -1.79
CA LEU A 19 15.66 9.02 -2.50
C LEU A 19 14.67 8.42 -1.51
N THR A 20 13.41 8.83 -1.60
CA THR A 20 12.30 8.16 -0.92
C THR A 20 11.42 7.47 -1.96
N LEU A 21 11.17 6.19 -1.76
CA LEU A 21 10.30 5.36 -2.58
C LEU A 21 9.05 5.01 -1.82
N TRP A 22 7.90 5.30 -2.41
CA TRP A 22 6.58 4.85 -1.95
C TRP A 22 6.11 3.69 -2.81
N LEU A 23 6.07 2.50 -2.21
CA LEU A 23 5.60 1.28 -2.86
C LEU A 23 4.24 0.90 -2.25
N TRP A 24 3.17 1.18 -2.97
CA TRP A 24 1.81 0.99 -2.48
C TRP A 24 1.35 -0.45 -2.62
N GLU A 25 0.69 -0.92 -1.56
CA GLU A 25 0.02 -2.21 -1.54
C GLU A 25 -1.43 -2.02 -1.09
N SER A 26 -2.39 -2.51 -1.85
CA SER A 26 -3.82 -2.38 -1.54
C SER A 26 -4.54 -3.72 -1.60
N LYS A 27 -5.35 -4.01 -0.60
CA LYS A 27 -6.11 -5.25 -0.49
C LYS A 27 -7.59 -4.97 -0.25
N PHE A 28 -8.41 -5.43 -1.20
CA PHE A 28 -9.85 -5.22 -1.25
C PHE A 28 -10.59 -6.51 -0.86
N TYR A 29 -10.78 -6.72 0.44
CA TYR A 29 -11.43 -7.90 1.01
C TYR A 29 -12.63 -7.52 1.88
N LYS A 30 -13.61 -8.42 1.99
CA LYS A 30 -14.69 -8.29 2.97
C LYS A 30 -14.19 -8.52 4.39
N ASP A 31 -13.30 -9.47 4.55
CA ASP A 31 -12.71 -9.82 5.84
C ASP A 31 -11.34 -9.17 6.03
N PHE A 32 -11.19 -8.48 7.15
CA PHE A 32 -9.94 -7.82 7.51
C PHE A 32 -8.77 -8.78 7.68
N SER A 33 -9.01 -9.97 8.27
CA SER A 33 -7.94 -10.94 8.53
C SER A 33 -7.36 -11.49 7.23
N SER A 34 -8.24 -11.71 6.23
CA SER A 34 -7.85 -12.11 4.89
C SER A 34 -7.07 -11.02 4.18
N ALA A 35 -7.53 -9.76 4.25
CA ALA A 35 -6.80 -8.62 3.69
C ALA A 35 -5.40 -8.48 4.30
N LEU A 36 -5.29 -8.60 5.61
CA LEU A 36 -4.01 -8.52 6.33
C LEU A 36 -3.08 -9.69 5.99
N ALA A 37 -3.60 -10.92 5.91
CA ALA A 37 -2.80 -12.09 5.57
C ALA A 37 -2.24 -12.00 4.15
N ASP A 38 -3.07 -11.57 3.19
CA ASP A 38 -2.69 -11.44 1.80
C ASP A 38 -1.68 -10.28 1.61
N ALA A 39 -1.88 -9.14 2.26
CA ALA A 39 -0.91 -8.05 2.26
C ALA A 39 0.44 -8.49 2.83
N TYR A 40 0.44 -9.24 3.93
CA TYR A 40 1.68 -9.76 4.51
C TYR A 40 2.41 -10.69 3.56
N GLN A 41 1.69 -11.61 2.91
CA GLN A 41 2.27 -12.54 1.95
C GLN A 41 2.84 -11.79 0.73
N SER A 42 2.09 -10.86 0.17
CA SER A 42 2.52 -10.01 -0.95
C SER A 42 3.79 -9.24 -0.61
N LEU A 43 3.86 -8.62 0.58
CA LEU A 43 5.04 -7.89 1.02
C LEU A 43 6.26 -8.79 1.22
N LEU A 44 6.11 -10.02 1.72
CA LEU A 44 7.19 -10.99 1.79
C LEU A 44 7.77 -11.34 0.42
N GLU A 45 6.91 -11.43 -0.59
CA GLU A 45 7.30 -11.77 -1.95
C GLU A 45 7.98 -10.61 -2.68
N HIS A 46 7.51 -9.38 -2.45
CA HIS A 46 7.95 -8.18 -3.19
C HIS A 46 9.07 -7.40 -2.52
N LEU A 47 9.23 -7.49 -1.20
CA LEU A 47 10.30 -6.81 -0.47
C LEU A 47 11.64 -7.53 -0.54
N ASN A 48 11.93 -8.12 -1.69
CA ASN A 48 13.25 -8.62 -2.05
C ASN A 48 13.96 -7.53 -2.87
N ILE A 49 15.21 -7.22 -2.51
CA ILE A 49 15.98 -6.16 -3.17
C ILE A 49 16.12 -6.42 -4.67
N THR A 50 16.28 -7.66 -5.10
CA THR A 50 16.39 -8.02 -6.51
C THR A 50 15.08 -7.71 -7.25
N LYS A 51 13.95 -8.04 -6.67
CA LYS A 51 12.63 -7.71 -7.25
C LYS A 51 12.40 -6.20 -7.31
N ILE A 52 12.77 -5.47 -6.27
CA ILE A 52 12.68 -4.01 -6.27
C ILE A 52 13.55 -3.41 -7.39
N GLU A 53 14.77 -3.92 -7.59
CA GLU A 53 15.65 -3.50 -8.69
C GLU A 53 15.04 -3.82 -10.06
N GLU A 54 14.44 -4.97 -10.24
CA GLU A 54 13.74 -5.38 -11.46
C GLU A 54 12.53 -4.48 -11.75
N GLU A 55 11.67 -4.24 -10.76
CA GLU A 55 10.51 -3.35 -10.89
C GLU A 55 10.93 -1.92 -11.23
N PHE A 56 11.97 -1.40 -10.59
CA PHE A 56 12.52 -0.08 -10.91
C PHE A 56 13.12 0.00 -12.31
N THR A 57 13.79 -1.05 -12.76
CA THR A 57 14.31 -1.13 -14.11
C THR A 57 13.19 -1.12 -15.14
N PHE A 58 12.04 -1.69 -14.79
CA PHE A 58 10.83 -1.72 -15.63
C PHE A 58 10.07 -0.37 -15.61
N LEU A 59 9.99 0.29 -14.46
CA LEU A 59 9.29 1.56 -14.29
C LEU A 59 10.07 2.75 -14.89
N THR A 60 11.40 2.73 -14.83
CA THR A 60 12.25 3.85 -15.24
C THR A 60 12.10 4.28 -16.72
N PRO A 61 11.91 3.40 -17.72
CA PRO A 61 11.66 3.80 -19.11
C PRO A 61 10.31 4.48 -19.30
N ASN A 62 9.31 4.13 -18.49
CA ASN A 62 7.92 4.58 -18.60
C ASN A 62 7.63 5.87 -17.81
N LEU A 63 8.61 6.38 -17.05
CA LEU A 63 8.51 7.67 -16.39
C LEU A 63 8.84 8.77 -17.40
N GLU A 64 7.87 9.12 -18.24
CA GLU A 64 8.00 10.17 -19.26
C GLU A 64 8.30 11.57 -18.69
N ILE A 65 8.06 11.74 -17.39
CA ILE A 65 8.04 13.04 -16.69
C ILE A 65 9.42 13.41 -16.12
N ILE A 66 10.38 12.47 -16.03
CA ILE A 66 11.70 12.74 -15.45
C ILE A 66 12.80 12.90 -16.50
N SER A 67 13.74 13.81 -16.21
CA SER A 67 14.91 14.03 -17.04
C SER A 67 15.80 12.78 -17.11
N GLN A 68 16.60 12.66 -18.16
CA GLN A 68 17.57 11.57 -18.32
C GLN A 68 18.63 11.57 -17.19
N GLU A 69 18.93 12.75 -16.66
CA GLU A 69 19.82 12.90 -15.52
C GLU A 69 19.23 12.34 -14.25
N GLU A 70 17.97 12.65 -13.95
CA GLU A 70 17.26 12.06 -12.78
C GLU A 70 17.16 10.55 -12.89
N LYS A 71 16.84 10.00 -14.08
CA LYS A 71 16.85 8.55 -14.34
C LYS A 71 18.18 7.92 -14.00
N LYS A 72 19.28 8.58 -14.39
CA LYS A 72 20.64 8.09 -14.13
C LYS A 72 20.97 8.13 -12.63
N VAL A 73 20.58 9.20 -11.92
CA VAL A 73 20.75 9.35 -10.48
C VAL A 73 19.99 8.24 -9.74
N ILE A 74 18.71 8.05 -10.05
CA ILE A 74 17.87 7.02 -9.45
C ILE A 74 18.46 5.62 -9.66
N LYS A 75 18.86 5.28 -10.89
CA LYS A 75 19.50 3.99 -11.18
C LYS A 75 20.79 3.78 -10.38
N ASN A 76 21.60 4.80 -10.24
CA ASN A 76 22.84 4.71 -9.49
C ASN A 76 22.58 4.54 -7.98
N LEU A 77 21.62 5.26 -7.41
CA LEU A 77 21.24 5.11 -6.00
C LEU A 77 20.75 3.70 -5.71
N ILE A 78 19.86 3.16 -6.53
CA ILE A 78 19.34 1.79 -6.35
C ILE A 78 20.47 0.76 -6.45
N LYS A 79 21.38 0.92 -7.40
CA LYS A 79 22.45 -0.05 -7.66
C LYS A 79 23.61 0.02 -6.65
N TRP A 80 23.99 1.22 -6.22
CA TRP A 80 25.25 1.44 -5.53
C TRP A 80 25.15 1.99 -4.12
N ASN A 81 24.03 2.60 -3.74
CA ASN A 81 23.91 3.30 -2.46
C ASN A 81 22.55 3.07 -1.80
N LYS A 82 22.29 1.82 -1.45
CA LYS A 82 21.03 1.38 -0.83
C LYS A 82 20.71 2.07 0.50
N ASP A 83 21.75 2.50 1.24
CA ASP A 83 21.59 3.20 2.51
C ASP A 83 21.01 4.62 2.35
N CYS A 84 21.09 5.18 1.13
CA CYS A 84 20.48 6.48 0.79
C CYS A 84 19.02 6.37 0.32
N ILE A 85 18.43 5.18 0.38
CA ILE A 85 17.05 4.96 -0.05
C ILE A 85 16.16 4.73 1.17
N ASN A 86 15.15 5.57 1.33
CA ASN A 86 14.07 5.34 2.28
C ASN A 86 12.91 4.65 1.56
N PHE A 87 12.48 3.53 2.09
CA PHE A 87 11.28 2.85 1.62
C PHE A 87 10.11 3.18 2.53
N GLU A 88 9.06 3.75 1.98
CA GLU A 88 7.78 3.91 2.65
C GLU A 88 6.74 3.04 1.94
N ILE A 89 6.07 2.19 2.68
CA ILE A 89 5.11 1.25 2.14
C ILE A 89 3.74 1.53 2.73
N PRO A 90 2.93 2.34 2.04
CA PRO A 90 1.53 2.49 2.37
C PRO A 90 0.79 1.20 2.05
N VAL A 91 0.15 0.62 3.06
CA VAL A 91 -0.66 -0.60 2.96
C VAL A 91 -2.11 -0.25 3.21
N LEU A 92 -2.92 -0.24 2.16
CA LEU A 92 -4.35 0.03 2.22
C LEU A 92 -5.11 -1.29 2.41
N LEU A 93 -5.75 -1.45 3.57
CA LEU A 93 -6.60 -2.60 3.86
C LEU A 93 -8.07 -2.16 3.91
N THR A 94 -8.87 -2.66 2.99
CA THR A 94 -10.31 -2.46 3.02
C THR A 94 -11.00 -3.67 3.64
N TYR A 95 -12.14 -3.45 4.26
CA TYR A 95 -12.93 -4.52 4.86
C TYR A 95 -14.37 -4.08 5.12
N ASP A 96 -15.27 -5.05 5.28
CA ASP A 96 -16.64 -4.77 5.69
C ASP A 96 -16.72 -4.52 7.20
N LEU A 97 -17.41 -3.46 7.59
CA LEU A 97 -17.70 -3.13 8.97
C LEU A 97 -19.20 -2.97 9.16
N SER A 98 -19.84 -4.00 9.72
CA SER A 98 -21.29 -4.02 9.94
C SER A 98 -21.79 -2.87 10.81
N LEU A 99 -20.94 -2.34 11.70
CA LEU A 99 -21.27 -1.17 12.54
C LEU A 99 -21.63 0.07 11.73
N ILE A 100 -21.20 0.18 10.48
CA ILE A 100 -21.54 1.32 9.60
C ILE A 100 -23.05 1.32 9.28
N ASN A 101 -23.72 0.17 9.34
CA ASN A 101 -25.16 0.09 9.16
C ASN A 101 -25.94 0.78 10.27
N ASP A 102 -25.37 0.85 11.47
CA ASP A 102 -26.01 1.43 12.64
C ASP A 102 -25.96 2.96 12.66
N TYR A 103 -25.11 3.59 11.78
CA TYR A 103 -24.96 5.04 11.69
C TYR A 103 -26.24 5.80 11.31
N LYS A 104 -27.16 5.14 10.64
CA LYS A 104 -28.42 5.76 10.21
C LYS A 104 -29.48 5.84 11.33
N ASN A 105 -29.28 5.10 12.43
CA ASN A 105 -30.34 4.84 13.41
C ASN A 105 -29.99 5.20 14.85
N ASN A 106 -28.79 5.69 15.18
CA ASN A 106 -28.36 5.89 16.57
C ASN A 106 -27.50 7.12 16.79
N GLU A 107 -27.48 7.59 18.03
CA GLU A 107 -26.64 8.71 18.51
C GLU A 107 -25.17 8.48 18.15
N ASP A 108 -24.59 9.41 17.40
CA ASP A 108 -23.25 9.36 16.81
C ASP A 108 -22.14 8.94 17.78
N PHE A 109 -22.24 9.37 19.04
CA PHE A 109 -21.21 9.14 20.06
C PHE A 109 -20.97 7.64 20.45
N LYS A 110 -22.00 6.81 20.42
CA LYS A 110 -21.87 5.38 20.77
C LYS A 110 -21.20 4.59 19.65
N ILE A 111 -21.41 5.01 18.43
CA ILE A 111 -20.84 4.39 17.23
C ILE A 111 -19.36 4.70 17.14
N ASP A 112 -18.95 5.95 17.37
CA ASP A 112 -17.55 6.36 17.37
C ASP A 112 -16.71 5.52 18.35
N ARG A 113 -17.23 5.27 19.56
CA ARG A 113 -16.53 4.42 20.52
C ARG A 113 -16.39 2.96 20.05
N LYS A 114 -17.39 2.40 19.38
CA LYS A 114 -17.33 1.03 18.83
C LYS A 114 -16.36 0.97 17.66
N VAL A 115 -16.39 1.92 16.75
CA VAL A 115 -15.46 2.04 15.61
C VAL A 115 -14.04 2.17 16.12
N LYS A 116 -13.80 3.06 17.09
CA LYS A 116 -12.47 3.21 17.70
C LYS A 116 -11.94 1.90 18.27
N LYS A 117 -12.76 1.16 19.02
CA LYS A 117 -12.38 -0.16 19.55
C LYS A 117 -12.07 -1.18 18.45
N ASP A 118 -12.81 -1.15 17.34
CA ASP A 118 -12.54 -2.02 16.20
C ASP A 118 -11.19 -1.68 15.56
N TYR A 119 -10.89 -0.41 15.34
CA TYR A 119 -9.57 0.04 14.85
C TYR A 119 -8.45 -0.40 15.80
N GLU A 120 -8.58 -0.15 17.10
CA GLU A 120 -7.58 -0.55 18.09
C GLU A 120 -7.29 -2.06 18.05
N ARG A 121 -8.33 -2.89 17.91
CA ARG A 121 -8.19 -4.34 17.76
C ARG A 121 -7.44 -4.72 16.48
N LYS A 122 -7.78 -4.09 15.36
CA LYS A 122 -7.15 -4.35 14.07
C LYS A 122 -5.69 -3.92 14.03
N PHE A 123 -5.36 -2.76 14.58
CA PHE A 123 -3.97 -2.33 14.74
C PHE A 123 -3.15 -3.29 15.63
N LYS A 124 -3.72 -3.82 16.70
CA LYS A 124 -3.06 -4.87 17.50
C LYS A 124 -2.79 -6.12 16.66
N SER A 125 -3.70 -6.52 15.79
CA SER A 125 -3.49 -7.65 14.88
C SER A 125 -2.37 -7.39 13.87
N ILE A 126 -2.26 -6.17 13.34
CA ILE A 126 -1.16 -5.75 12.45
C ILE A 126 0.17 -5.84 13.19
N LEU A 127 0.26 -5.26 14.38
CA LEU A 127 1.48 -5.30 15.20
C LEU A 127 1.91 -6.72 15.57
N GLY A 128 0.95 -7.63 15.75
CA GLY A 128 1.20 -9.05 16.02
C GLY A 128 1.76 -9.84 14.82
N LYS A 129 1.70 -9.32 13.59
CA LYS A 129 2.17 -9.99 12.37
C LYS A 129 3.67 -9.84 12.11
N LYS A 130 4.44 -9.26 13.01
CA LYS A 130 5.90 -9.13 12.88
C LYS A 130 6.38 -8.64 11.50
N PHE A 131 5.72 -7.61 10.95
CA PHE A 131 6.19 -6.98 9.70
C PHE A 131 7.65 -6.51 9.79
N VAL A 132 8.18 -6.38 11.00
CA VAL A 132 9.58 -6.06 11.27
C VAL A 132 10.54 -7.17 10.82
N ASP A 133 10.07 -8.43 10.70
CA ASP A 133 10.88 -9.55 10.24
C ASP A 133 11.06 -9.56 8.71
N ILE A 134 10.35 -8.68 7.99
CA ILE A 134 10.52 -8.50 6.55
C ILE A 134 11.83 -7.74 6.33
N ASN A 135 12.85 -8.49 6.07
CA ASN A 135 14.22 -8.17 5.69
C ASN A 135 14.76 -6.78 6.15
N THR A 136 15.42 -6.79 7.27
CA THR A 136 15.91 -5.61 8.01
C THR A 136 17.13 -4.91 7.40
N THR A 137 17.62 -5.30 6.23
CA THR A 137 18.77 -4.65 5.57
C THR A 137 18.39 -3.33 4.89
N MET A 138 17.11 -3.04 4.78
CA MET A 138 16.59 -1.80 4.18
C MET A 138 15.86 -0.95 5.23
N ASN A 139 15.97 0.37 5.13
CA ASN A 139 15.19 1.28 5.97
C ASN A 139 13.75 1.35 5.47
N ILE A 140 12.89 0.42 5.94
CA ILE A 140 11.51 0.30 5.51
C ILE A 140 10.57 0.84 6.58
N LYS A 141 9.64 1.72 6.18
CA LYS A 141 8.56 2.23 7.02
C LYS A 141 7.20 1.81 6.46
N PHE A 142 6.46 1.04 7.23
CA PHE A 142 5.09 0.68 6.89
C PHE A 142 4.09 1.72 7.39
N LYS A 143 3.15 2.12 6.51
CA LYS A 143 2.03 3.02 6.84
C LYS A 143 0.71 2.32 6.57
N PHE A 144 0.07 1.79 7.61
CA PHE A 144 -1.22 1.10 7.45
C PHE A 144 -2.39 2.09 7.40
N ILE A 145 -3.20 1.98 6.36
CA ILE A 145 -4.42 2.73 6.15
C ILE A 145 -5.58 1.73 6.18
N LEU A 146 -6.44 1.85 7.19
CA LEU A 146 -7.62 1.01 7.34
C LEU A 146 -8.85 1.75 6.81
N LEU A 147 -9.50 1.19 5.80
CA LEU A 147 -10.66 1.78 5.17
C LEU A 147 -11.87 0.84 5.26
N PRO A 148 -12.73 1.01 6.27
CA PRO A 148 -13.93 0.20 6.41
C PRO A 148 -15.01 0.65 5.44
N PHE A 149 -15.74 -0.32 4.89
CA PHE A 149 -16.93 -0.10 4.07
C PHE A 149 -18.15 -0.77 4.69
N LYS A 150 -19.33 -0.30 4.28
CA LYS A 150 -20.58 -0.98 4.59
C LYS A 150 -20.68 -2.32 3.85
N ASP A 151 -20.30 -2.29 2.56
CA ASP A 151 -20.30 -3.43 1.65
C ASP A 151 -19.26 -3.18 0.56
N ILE A 152 -18.13 -3.85 0.67
CA ILE A 152 -17.02 -3.73 -0.29
C ILE A 152 -17.39 -4.29 -1.66
N SER A 153 -18.33 -5.24 -1.74
CA SER A 153 -18.77 -5.79 -3.02
C SER A 153 -19.54 -4.75 -3.85
N ALA A 154 -20.42 -3.99 -3.20
CA ALA A 154 -21.11 -2.89 -3.86
C ALA A 154 -20.16 -1.81 -4.36
N VAL A 155 -19.08 -1.53 -3.61
CA VAL A 155 -18.03 -0.60 -4.03
C VAL A 155 -17.30 -1.13 -5.27
N LYS A 156 -16.90 -2.40 -5.28
CA LYS A 156 -16.24 -3.05 -6.45
C LYS A 156 -17.13 -2.98 -7.69
N GLU A 157 -18.41 -3.28 -7.57
CA GLU A 157 -19.38 -3.19 -8.68
C GLU A 157 -19.49 -1.77 -9.25
N LEU A 158 -19.51 -0.75 -8.39
CA LEU A 158 -19.53 0.65 -8.83
C LEU A 158 -18.28 1.02 -9.61
N PHE A 159 -17.10 0.57 -9.17
CA PHE A 159 -15.84 0.80 -9.89
C PHE A 159 -15.85 0.11 -11.26
N ILE A 160 -16.31 -1.14 -11.35
CA ILE A 160 -16.39 -1.88 -12.60
C ILE A 160 -17.35 -1.15 -13.58
N LYS A 161 -18.55 -0.81 -13.13
CA LYS A 161 -19.52 -0.06 -13.96
C LYS A 161 -18.96 1.25 -14.47
N LYS A 162 -18.24 1.98 -13.61
CA LYS A 162 -17.65 3.26 -14.00
C LYS A 162 -16.51 3.08 -15.00
N ARG A 163 -15.61 2.14 -14.78
CA ARG A 163 -14.53 1.80 -15.73
C ARG A 163 -15.13 1.46 -17.11
N ASP A 164 -16.13 0.61 -17.14
CA ASP A 164 -16.76 0.15 -18.38
C ASP A 164 -17.49 1.29 -19.12
N SER A 165 -17.93 2.34 -18.41
CA SER A 165 -18.53 3.54 -18.99
C SER A 165 -17.53 4.49 -19.67
N TYR A 166 -16.22 4.34 -19.44
CA TYR A 166 -15.18 5.14 -20.10
C TYR A 166 -14.59 4.45 -21.35
N ASN A 167 -14.93 3.18 -21.58
CA ASN A 167 -14.43 2.41 -22.73
C ASN A 167 -15.33 2.51 -23.98
N TYR A 168 -16.14 3.59 -24.10
CA TYR A 168 -16.95 3.93 -25.28
C TYR A 168 -16.48 5.22 -25.93
#